data_e273dba7d79ef4e17d6b23c5db0e25f9
#
_entry.id   e273dba7d79ef4e17d6b23c5db0e25f9
#
_cell.length_a   1.000
_cell.length_b   1.000
_cell.length_c   1.000
_cell.angle_alpha   90.00
_cell.angle_beta   90.00
_cell.angle_gamma   90.00
#
_symmetry.space_group_name_H-M   'P 1'
#
loop_
_entity.id
_entity.type
_entity.pdbx_description
1 polymer ?
#
loop_
_entity_poly.entity_id
_entity_poly.type
_entity_poly.pdbx_seq_one_letter_code
_entity_poly.pdbx_strand_id
1 'polypeptide(L)'
;MNLLDWLLVLLVVAYAVSGYWQGFVTGAFATAGLLLGGLFGVWLAPVALGDASPSLMVSLGALFIVILCASLGQGLFQWGGAKLRERITWQPARALDAVGGAVLSGCAVLIVAWALGVAVSGSRIDGVTSQVRSSAVLSEVNQVLPQRAGGLLDAFNNVVGTSFFPRYLEPFSPERIVDVAPGDRRMLRDPDVTQAGTSVLKVRGTNDCGRGIEGSGFVYADDRLMTNAHVVAGVDDPQVVVGDDAEDAKVVFYDSDLDIAVLEFDSDSIPTLPFSSVDDPARPKDPIAILGYPQDGPFDIESGRIRAKQTLRSPDIYGDGAVIREVYSIRGLVRPGNSGGPIVSSDGKVVGVVFAASVTDDDTGYALTADQVRDAADEGAHSETERSTEGCAG
;
A
#
# COMPACT_ATOMS: atom_id res chain seq x y z
N MET A 1 12.71 20.74 -1.68
CA MET A 1 11.32 21.31 -1.54
C MET A 1 10.72 21.40 -2.93
N ASN A 2 9.56 20.84 -3.11
CA ASN A 2 8.79 20.83 -4.36
C ASN A 2 7.65 21.88 -4.32
N LEU A 3 6.82 21.95 -5.37
CA LEU A 3 5.72 22.92 -5.43
C LEU A 3 4.72 22.73 -4.28
N LEU A 4 4.43 21.48 -3.92
CA LEU A 4 3.54 21.15 -2.81
C LEU A 4 4.07 21.69 -1.47
N ASP A 5 5.38 21.58 -1.23
CA ASP A 5 6.01 22.11 0.00
C ASP A 5 5.77 23.61 0.14
N TRP A 6 5.95 24.38 -0.95
CA TRP A 6 5.71 25.82 -0.92
C TRP A 6 4.25 26.16 -0.69
N LEU A 7 3.31 25.40 -1.28
CA LEU A 7 1.88 25.56 -1.02
C LEU A 7 1.54 25.24 0.44
N LEU A 8 2.12 24.18 1.01
CA LEU A 8 1.92 23.82 2.41
C LEU A 8 2.46 24.91 3.35
N VAL A 9 3.66 25.42 3.09
CA VAL A 9 4.24 26.53 3.90
C VAL A 9 3.35 27.76 3.84
N LEU A 10 2.88 28.14 2.66
CA LEU A 10 1.96 29.27 2.49
C LEU A 10 0.66 29.05 3.28
N LEU A 11 0.10 27.84 3.20
CA LEU A 11 -1.13 27.47 3.87
C LEU A 11 -0.95 27.50 5.41
N VAL A 12 0.17 26.93 5.91
CA VAL A 12 0.50 26.96 7.34
C VAL A 12 0.63 28.40 7.84
N VAL A 13 1.32 29.28 7.11
CA VAL A 13 1.44 30.69 7.47
C VAL A 13 0.07 31.38 7.48
N ALA A 14 -0.75 31.18 6.46
CA ALA A 14 -2.08 31.78 6.38
C ALA A 14 -2.98 31.34 7.56
N TYR A 15 -2.97 30.05 7.87
CA TYR A 15 -3.76 29.50 8.98
C TYR A 15 -3.17 29.91 10.36
N ALA A 16 -1.84 29.98 10.49
CA ALA A 16 -1.22 30.49 11.70
C ALA A 16 -1.59 31.96 11.97
N VAL A 17 -1.61 32.81 10.94
CA VAL A 17 -2.08 34.20 11.06
C VAL A 17 -3.56 34.25 11.43
N SER A 18 -4.39 33.44 10.81
CA SER A 18 -5.83 33.33 11.17
C SER A 18 -5.99 32.84 12.61
N GLY A 19 -5.24 31.80 13.02
CA GLY A 19 -5.25 31.27 14.38
C GLY A 19 -4.76 32.25 15.43
N TYR A 20 -3.79 33.12 15.10
CA TYR A 20 -3.33 34.20 15.96
C TYR A 20 -4.48 35.18 16.27
N TRP A 21 -5.27 35.53 15.29
CA TRP A 21 -6.41 36.41 15.49
C TRP A 21 -7.56 35.72 16.21
N GLN A 22 -7.83 34.46 15.94
CA GLN A 22 -8.89 33.69 16.62
C GLN A 22 -8.53 33.35 18.06
N GLY A 23 -7.27 33.09 18.37
CA GLY A 23 -6.75 32.64 19.67
C GLY A 23 -6.95 31.15 19.94
N PHE A 24 -6.15 30.65 20.88
CA PHE A 24 -6.13 29.24 21.26
C PHE A 24 -7.48 28.75 21.80
N VAL A 25 -8.09 29.53 22.73
CA VAL A 25 -9.36 29.13 23.32
C VAL A 25 -10.45 28.95 22.28
N THR A 26 -10.60 29.93 21.37
CA THR A 26 -11.60 29.83 20.30
C THR A 26 -11.31 28.66 19.36
N GLY A 27 -10.04 28.46 18.97
CA GLY A 27 -9.61 27.37 18.09
C GLY A 27 -9.80 26.00 18.72
N ALA A 28 -9.44 25.82 19.99
CA ALA A 28 -9.63 24.57 20.73
C ALA A 28 -11.11 24.18 20.84
N PHE A 29 -11.97 25.17 21.17
CA PHE A 29 -13.42 24.96 21.18
C PHE A 29 -13.96 24.58 19.79
N ALA A 30 -13.54 25.29 18.75
CA ALA A 30 -13.93 24.97 17.37
C ALA A 30 -13.55 23.54 16.96
N THR A 31 -12.33 23.13 17.29
CA THR A 31 -11.84 21.75 17.02
C THR A 31 -12.63 20.71 17.81
N ALA A 32 -12.88 20.96 19.10
CA ALA A 32 -13.71 20.06 19.92
C ALA A 32 -15.14 19.96 19.35
N GLY A 33 -15.72 21.06 18.92
CA GLY A 33 -17.05 21.10 18.31
C GLY A 33 -17.09 20.34 16.97
N LEU A 34 -16.04 20.45 16.14
CA LEU A 34 -15.90 19.70 14.90
C LEU A 34 -15.88 18.18 15.17
N LEU A 35 -15.05 17.74 16.10
CA LEU A 35 -14.91 16.33 16.45
C LEU A 35 -16.18 15.75 17.06
N LEU A 36 -16.77 16.42 18.03
CA LEU A 36 -18.02 15.99 18.68
C LEU A 36 -19.19 15.99 17.69
N GLY A 37 -19.29 17.02 16.85
CA GLY A 37 -20.29 17.09 15.80
C GLY A 37 -20.11 16.01 14.74
N GLY A 38 -18.86 15.72 14.36
CA GLY A 38 -18.53 14.64 13.44
C GLY A 38 -18.89 13.26 13.99
N LEU A 39 -18.52 12.97 15.23
CA LEU A 39 -18.90 11.73 15.93
C LEU A 39 -20.42 11.57 16.04
N PHE A 40 -21.12 12.66 16.37
CA PHE A 40 -22.57 12.69 16.40
C PHE A 40 -23.16 12.42 15.00
N GLY A 41 -22.58 12.99 13.95
CA GLY A 41 -22.97 12.75 12.55
C GLY A 41 -22.78 11.30 12.13
N VAL A 42 -21.67 10.65 12.50
CA VAL A 42 -21.42 9.23 12.26
C VAL A 42 -22.47 8.35 12.96
N TRP A 43 -22.86 8.71 14.19
CA TRP A 43 -23.93 8.02 14.91
C TRP A 43 -25.31 8.29 14.28
N LEU A 44 -25.58 9.53 13.84
CA LEU A 44 -26.87 9.93 13.28
C LEU A 44 -27.11 9.40 11.87
N ALA A 45 -26.05 9.24 11.05
CA ALA A 45 -26.18 8.85 9.65
C ALA A 45 -26.94 7.51 9.45
N PRO A 46 -26.62 6.40 10.13
CA PRO A 46 -27.38 5.16 10.00
C PRO A 46 -28.82 5.30 10.53
N VAL A 47 -29.05 6.09 11.58
CA VAL A 47 -30.39 6.34 12.12
C VAL A 47 -31.26 7.12 11.13
N ALA A 48 -30.68 8.08 10.42
CA ALA A 48 -31.40 8.94 9.47
C ALA A 48 -31.65 8.26 8.11
N LEU A 49 -30.73 7.37 7.68
CA LEU A 49 -30.81 6.68 6.40
C LEU A 49 -31.51 5.33 6.48
N GLY A 50 -31.68 4.77 7.70
CA GLY A 50 -32.37 3.51 7.94
C GLY A 50 -31.73 2.32 7.22
N ASP A 51 -32.55 1.32 6.89
CA ASP A 51 -32.13 0.09 6.17
C ASP A 51 -32.05 0.27 4.64
N ALA A 52 -31.74 1.49 4.16
CA ALA A 52 -31.58 1.73 2.74
C ALA A 52 -30.44 0.87 2.16
N SER A 53 -30.71 0.19 1.04
CA SER A 53 -29.70 -0.64 0.38
C SER A 53 -28.46 0.17 0.02
N PRO A 54 -27.23 -0.38 0.19
CA PRO A 54 -25.99 0.30 -0.13
C PRO A 54 -26.01 0.85 -1.56
N SER A 55 -25.86 2.16 -1.70
CA SER A 55 -25.81 2.85 -2.99
C SER A 55 -24.97 4.11 -2.88
N LEU A 56 -24.50 4.62 -4.03
CA LEU A 56 -23.74 5.88 -4.08
C LEU A 56 -24.51 7.02 -3.39
N MET A 57 -25.85 7.09 -3.57
CA MET A 57 -26.71 8.12 -2.97
C MET A 57 -26.76 8.01 -1.46
N VAL A 58 -26.82 6.80 -0.91
CA VAL A 58 -26.81 6.53 0.54
C VAL A 58 -25.45 6.95 1.13
N SER A 59 -24.35 6.59 0.46
CA SER A 59 -23.00 6.97 0.90
C SER A 59 -22.79 8.50 0.87
N LEU A 60 -23.25 9.18 -0.18
CA LEU A 60 -23.20 10.64 -0.25
C LEU A 60 -24.11 11.31 0.80
N GLY A 61 -25.28 10.72 1.08
CA GLY A 61 -26.18 11.18 2.14
C GLY A 61 -25.55 11.05 3.52
N ALA A 62 -24.92 9.92 3.82
CA ALA A 62 -24.20 9.71 5.08
C ALA A 62 -23.06 10.73 5.25
N LEU A 63 -22.24 10.92 4.21
CA LEU A 63 -21.17 11.90 4.21
C LEU A 63 -21.69 13.32 4.43
N PHE A 64 -22.79 13.69 3.77
CA PHE A 64 -23.44 15.00 3.96
C PHE A 64 -23.89 15.21 5.40
N ILE A 65 -24.54 14.21 6.03
CA ILE A 65 -24.97 14.28 7.43
C ILE A 65 -23.77 14.50 8.35
N VAL A 66 -22.68 13.75 8.17
CA VAL A 66 -21.46 13.87 8.98
C VAL A 66 -20.85 15.27 8.85
N ILE A 67 -20.68 15.77 7.62
CA ILE A 67 -20.12 17.11 7.37
C ILE A 67 -21.02 18.21 7.96
N LEU A 68 -22.33 18.08 7.82
CA LEU A 68 -23.29 19.03 8.36
C LEU A 68 -23.23 19.08 9.90
N CYS A 69 -23.27 17.93 10.56
CA CYS A 69 -23.17 17.83 12.01
C CYS A 69 -21.83 18.36 12.54
N ALA A 70 -20.71 18.03 11.87
CA ALA A 70 -19.38 18.54 12.20
C ALA A 70 -19.33 20.07 12.09
N SER A 71 -19.85 20.63 11.00
CA SER A 71 -19.85 22.08 10.76
C SER A 71 -20.75 22.84 11.77
N LEU A 72 -21.91 22.29 12.10
CA LEU A 72 -22.80 22.87 13.12
C LEU A 72 -22.16 22.80 14.50
N GLY A 73 -21.57 21.67 14.87
CA GLY A 73 -20.83 21.51 16.12
C GLY A 73 -19.67 22.49 16.22
N GLN A 74 -18.87 22.62 15.15
CA GLN A 74 -17.77 23.58 15.07
C GLN A 74 -18.26 25.02 15.32
N GLY A 75 -19.28 25.46 14.58
CA GLY A 75 -19.81 26.83 14.72
C GLY A 75 -20.34 27.14 16.11
N LEU A 76 -21.10 26.21 16.73
CA LEU A 76 -21.65 26.36 18.07
C LEU A 76 -20.56 26.48 19.13
N PHE A 77 -19.58 25.59 19.10
CA PHE A 77 -18.47 25.61 20.05
C PHE A 77 -17.53 26.79 19.81
N GLN A 78 -17.27 27.17 18.56
CA GLN A 78 -16.49 28.36 18.22
C GLN A 78 -17.12 29.64 18.81
N TRP A 79 -18.43 29.78 18.71
CA TRP A 79 -19.15 30.90 19.34
C TRP A 79 -18.99 30.91 20.87
N GLY A 80 -19.09 29.73 21.52
CA GLY A 80 -18.84 29.60 22.95
C GLY A 80 -17.42 29.97 23.35
N GLY A 81 -16.43 29.48 22.59
CA GLY A 81 -15.01 29.79 22.76
C GLY A 81 -14.69 31.26 22.58
N ALA A 82 -15.29 31.93 21.59
CA ALA A 82 -15.13 33.38 21.39
C ALA A 82 -15.64 34.19 22.61
N LYS A 83 -16.82 33.84 23.14
CA LYS A 83 -17.33 34.46 24.35
C LYS A 83 -16.44 34.23 25.57
N LEU A 84 -15.85 33.05 25.71
CA LEU A 84 -14.93 32.77 26.82
C LEU A 84 -13.63 33.57 26.64
N ARG A 85 -13.11 33.71 25.43
CA ARG A 85 -11.93 34.50 25.10
C ARG A 85 -12.11 36.00 25.44
N GLU A 86 -13.30 36.58 25.26
CA GLU A 86 -13.61 37.97 25.65
C GLU A 86 -13.38 38.25 27.12
N ARG A 87 -13.45 37.20 27.98
CA ARG A 87 -13.18 37.33 29.43
C ARG A 87 -11.70 37.39 29.78
N ILE A 88 -10.82 37.07 28.83
CA ILE A 88 -9.37 37.17 29.02
C ILE A 88 -8.95 38.64 28.86
N THR A 89 -8.88 39.37 29.96
CA THR A 89 -8.55 40.80 29.98
C THR A 89 -7.05 41.07 30.22
N TRP A 90 -6.35 40.11 30.83
CA TRP A 90 -4.92 40.23 31.13
C TRP A 90 -4.07 40.11 29.86
N GLN A 91 -3.30 41.18 29.54
CA GLN A 91 -2.56 41.28 28.27
C GLN A 91 -1.58 40.14 28.01
N PRO A 92 -0.76 39.64 28.97
CA PRO A 92 0.11 38.50 28.73
C PRO A 92 -0.67 37.22 28.41
N ALA A 93 -1.81 36.97 29.04
CA ALA A 93 -2.67 35.83 28.73
C ALA A 93 -3.27 35.91 27.31
N ARG A 94 -3.64 37.12 26.86
CA ARG A 94 -4.09 37.37 25.48
C ARG A 94 -3.00 37.08 24.45
N ALA A 95 -1.75 37.48 24.76
CA ALA A 95 -0.61 37.19 23.87
C ALA A 95 -0.34 35.69 23.78
N LEU A 96 -0.36 34.98 24.92
CA LEU A 96 -0.21 33.52 24.95
C LEU A 96 -1.36 32.81 24.20
N ASP A 97 -2.59 33.26 24.38
CA ASP A 97 -3.77 32.75 23.67
C ASP A 97 -3.61 32.94 22.15
N ALA A 98 -3.16 34.12 21.72
CA ALA A 98 -2.95 34.39 20.29
C ALA A 98 -1.85 33.52 19.68
N VAL A 99 -0.69 33.39 20.36
CA VAL A 99 0.42 32.54 19.92
C VAL A 99 -0.01 31.07 19.93
N GLY A 100 -0.67 30.64 20.99
CA GLY A 100 -1.23 29.29 21.09
C GLY A 100 -2.21 28.97 19.95
N GLY A 101 -3.05 29.94 19.57
CA GLY A 101 -3.97 29.82 18.43
C GLY A 101 -3.22 29.68 17.08
N ALA A 102 -2.16 30.44 16.90
CA ALA A 102 -1.31 30.31 15.69
C ALA A 102 -0.68 28.92 15.59
N VAL A 103 -0.09 28.43 16.67
CA VAL A 103 0.52 27.09 16.74
C VAL A 103 -0.51 26.01 16.50
N LEU A 104 -1.66 26.06 17.20
CA LEU A 104 -2.73 25.07 17.05
C LEU A 104 -3.22 24.98 15.59
N SER A 105 -3.47 26.13 14.95
CA SER A 105 -3.96 26.18 13.58
C SER A 105 -2.91 25.69 12.58
N GLY A 106 -1.63 26.05 12.78
CA GLY A 106 -0.53 25.54 11.93
C GLY A 106 -0.36 24.03 12.05
N CYS A 107 -0.38 23.49 13.28
CA CYS A 107 -0.31 22.05 13.52
C CYS A 107 -1.52 21.31 12.92
N ALA A 108 -2.73 21.86 13.06
CA ALA A 108 -3.93 21.25 12.50
C ALA A 108 -3.85 21.12 10.96
N VAL A 109 -3.37 22.15 10.28
CA VAL A 109 -3.15 22.12 8.82
C VAL A 109 -2.14 21.06 8.44
N LEU A 110 -1.01 20.97 9.18
CA LEU A 110 0.03 19.96 8.90
C LEU A 110 -0.49 18.54 9.10
N ILE A 111 -1.26 18.29 10.15
CA ILE A 111 -1.86 16.97 10.42
C ILE A 111 -2.85 16.59 9.32
N VAL A 112 -3.72 17.52 8.92
CA VAL A 112 -4.68 17.26 7.83
C VAL A 112 -3.96 17.02 6.51
N ALA A 113 -2.95 17.84 6.18
CA ALA A 113 -2.16 17.68 4.97
C ALA A 113 -1.39 16.34 4.98
N TRP A 114 -0.86 15.93 6.13
CA TRP A 114 -0.21 14.64 6.30
C TRP A 114 -1.21 13.49 6.09
N ALA A 115 -2.40 13.53 6.70
CA ALA A 115 -3.41 12.50 6.55
C ALA A 115 -3.87 12.35 5.08
N LEU A 116 -4.13 13.47 4.40
CA LEU A 116 -4.45 13.47 2.97
C LEU A 116 -3.27 12.98 2.12
N GLY A 117 -2.05 13.38 2.50
CA GLY A 117 -0.81 12.93 1.86
C GLY A 117 -0.63 11.42 1.96
N VAL A 118 -0.88 10.82 3.13
CA VAL A 118 -0.84 9.35 3.30
C VAL A 118 -1.87 8.67 2.40
N ALA A 119 -3.11 9.18 2.34
CA ALA A 119 -4.15 8.62 1.47
C ALA A 119 -3.77 8.69 -0.02
N VAL A 120 -3.20 9.83 -0.47
CA VAL A 120 -2.79 10.03 -1.86
C VAL A 120 -1.51 9.26 -2.22
N SER A 121 -0.61 9.03 -1.26
CA SER A 121 0.69 8.40 -1.52
C SER A 121 0.60 6.98 -2.10
N GLY A 122 -0.50 6.26 -1.83
CA GLY A 122 -0.80 4.93 -2.36
C GLY A 122 -1.66 4.95 -3.63
N SER A 123 -2.10 6.11 -4.13
CA SER A 123 -2.94 6.23 -5.31
C SER A 123 -2.12 6.55 -6.56
N ARG A 124 -2.63 6.17 -7.74
CA ARG A 124 -2.04 6.53 -9.04
C ARG A 124 -2.70 7.80 -9.58
N ILE A 125 -2.30 8.95 -9.04
CA ILE A 125 -2.76 10.26 -9.52
C ILE A 125 -1.55 10.97 -10.14
N ASP A 126 -1.53 11.02 -11.49
CA ASP A 126 -0.40 11.57 -12.24
C ASP A 126 0.04 12.94 -11.74
N GLY A 127 1.34 13.07 -11.52
CA GLY A 127 1.96 14.31 -11.06
C GLY A 127 1.68 14.68 -9.60
N VAL A 128 0.55 14.28 -9.00
CA VAL A 128 0.21 14.58 -7.61
C VAL A 128 0.93 13.60 -6.67
N THR A 129 0.84 12.30 -6.92
CA THR A 129 1.46 11.26 -6.09
C THR A 129 2.96 11.45 -5.98
N SER A 130 3.66 11.78 -7.07
CA SER A 130 5.10 12.04 -7.07
C SER A 130 5.46 13.27 -6.23
N GLN A 131 4.65 14.35 -6.29
CA GLN A 131 4.85 15.54 -5.46
C GLN A 131 4.64 15.25 -3.97
N VAL A 132 3.60 14.48 -3.63
CA VAL A 132 3.31 14.06 -2.25
C VAL A 132 4.45 13.20 -1.69
N ARG A 133 4.88 12.19 -2.43
CA ARG A 133 5.96 11.28 -2.00
C ARG A 133 7.31 11.96 -1.85
N SER A 134 7.59 12.99 -2.64
CA SER A 134 8.83 13.78 -2.57
C SER A 134 8.74 15.03 -1.69
N SER A 135 7.64 15.23 -0.95
CA SER A 135 7.46 16.39 -0.07
C SER A 135 8.35 16.29 1.17
N ALA A 136 9.24 17.26 1.34
CA ALA A 136 10.08 17.38 2.52
C ALA A 136 9.25 17.74 3.77
N VAL A 137 8.23 18.59 3.63
CA VAL A 137 7.36 18.99 4.74
C VAL A 137 6.59 17.80 5.29
N LEU A 138 5.97 17.00 4.41
CA LEU A 138 5.19 15.83 4.85
C LEU A 138 6.08 14.74 5.43
N SER A 139 7.28 14.55 4.91
CA SER A 139 8.27 13.62 5.46
C SER A 139 8.68 14.00 6.90
N GLU A 140 8.95 15.27 7.16
CA GLU A 140 9.27 15.76 8.52
C GLU A 140 8.09 15.59 9.48
N VAL A 141 6.88 15.90 9.04
CA VAL A 141 5.66 15.68 9.86
C VAL A 141 5.51 14.21 10.21
N ASN A 142 5.75 13.31 9.24
CA ASN A 142 5.65 11.86 9.43
C ASN A 142 6.66 11.34 10.48
N GLN A 143 7.85 11.91 10.56
CA GLN A 143 8.86 11.52 11.54
C GLN A 143 8.52 11.95 12.97
N VAL A 144 7.78 13.05 13.13
CA VAL A 144 7.39 13.59 14.44
C VAL A 144 6.11 12.93 14.98
N LEU A 145 5.24 12.43 14.11
CA LEU A 145 3.99 11.80 14.52
C LEU A 145 4.23 10.39 15.07
N PRO A 146 3.48 9.98 16.14
CA PRO A 146 3.57 8.62 16.65
C PRO A 146 3.20 7.58 15.59
N GLN A 147 3.91 6.46 15.53
CA GLN A 147 3.63 5.35 14.58
C GLN A 147 2.17 4.85 14.66
N ARG A 148 1.54 4.90 15.84
CA ARG A 148 0.13 4.56 16.03
C ARG A 148 -0.86 5.46 15.28
N ALA A 149 -0.45 6.65 14.85
CA ALA A 149 -1.28 7.52 14.04
C ALA A 149 -1.45 6.96 12.60
N GLY A 150 -0.49 6.16 12.12
CA GLY A 150 -0.59 5.42 10.86
C GLY A 150 -1.73 4.41 10.88
N GLY A 151 -1.84 3.57 11.90
CA GLY A 151 -2.87 2.52 11.98
C GLY A 151 -4.32 3.03 11.98
N LEU A 152 -4.58 4.25 12.46
CA LEU A 152 -5.91 4.89 12.33
C LEU A 152 -6.23 5.28 10.88
N LEU A 153 -5.20 5.61 10.08
CA LEU A 153 -5.36 5.94 8.67
C LEU A 153 -5.41 4.68 7.80
N ASP A 154 -4.76 3.61 8.21
CA ASP A 154 -4.82 2.32 7.51
C ASP A 154 -6.24 1.75 7.57
N ALA A 155 -6.91 1.83 8.71
CA ALA A 155 -8.33 1.51 8.83
C ALA A 155 -9.23 2.37 7.89
N PHE A 156 -8.88 3.65 7.69
CA PHE A 156 -9.60 4.52 6.75
C PHE A 156 -9.26 4.18 5.29
N ASN A 157 -8.00 3.89 5.00
CA ASN A 157 -7.57 3.53 3.65
C ASN A 157 -8.12 2.18 3.19
N ASN A 158 -8.30 1.22 4.12
CA ASN A 158 -8.95 -0.07 3.82
C ASN A 158 -10.42 0.08 3.42
N VAL A 159 -11.08 1.16 3.83
CA VAL A 159 -12.46 1.49 3.43
C VAL A 159 -12.50 2.22 2.09
N VAL A 160 -11.47 3.01 1.75
CA VAL A 160 -11.46 3.90 0.58
C VAL A 160 -10.50 3.41 -0.51
N GLY A 161 -9.50 2.62 -0.15
CA GLY A 161 -8.44 2.19 -1.06
C GLY A 161 -8.84 1.00 -1.93
N THR A 162 -8.67 1.14 -3.23
CA THR A 162 -8.79 0.09 -4.25
C THR A 162 -7.42 -0.41 -4.70
N SER A 163 -6.37 -0.28 -3.88
CA SER A 163 -5.06 -0.74 -4.31
C SER A 163 -4.95 -2.26 -4.16
N PHE A 164 -4.72 -2.94 -5.29
CA PHE A 164 -4.52 -4.40 -5.36
C PHE A 164 -3.10 -4.83 -4.93
N PHE A 165 -2.22 -3.89 -4.64
CA PHE A 165 -0.87 -4.16 -4.15
C PHE A 165 -0.69 -3.56 -2.76
N PRO A 166 0.00 -4.27 -1.84
CA PRO A 166 0.38 -3.69 -0.56
C PRO A 166 1.31 -2.48 -0.76
N ARG A 167 1.40 -1.63 0.24
CA ARG A 167 2.31 -0.50 0.19
C ARG A 167 3.76 -0.99 0.25
N TYR A 168 4.49 -0.85 -0.83
CA TYR A 168 5.89 -1.29 -0.97
C TYR A 168 6.92 -0.23 -0.57
N LEU A 169 6.48 1.00 -0.28
CA LEU A 169 7.31 2.10 0.20
C LEU A 169 6.59 2.90 1.29
N GLU A 170 7.37 3.46 2.20
CA GLU A 170 6.84 4.46 3.14
C GLU A 170 6.15 5.61 2.39
N PRO A 171 5.05 6.19 2.93
CA PRO A 171 4.19 7.14 2.21
C PRO A 171 4.92 8.34 1.58
N PHE A 172 5.97 8.83 2.25
CA PHE A 172 6.72 10.03 1.82
C PHE A 172 8.16 9.69 1.40
N SER A 173 8.38 8.47 0.92
CA SER A 173 9.65 8.06 0.31
C SER A 173 9.57 8.22 -1.21
N PRO A 174 10.47 9.02 -1.83
CA PRO A 174 10.52 9.16 -3.27
C PRO A 174 10.96 7.85 -3.92
N GLU A 175 10.30 7.45 -5.00
CA GLU A 175 10.73 6.32 -5.81
C GLU A 175 12.00 6.67 -6.60
N ARG A 176 12.98 5.76 -6.54
CA ARG A 176 14.19 5.88 -7.36
C ARG A 176 13.99 5.10 -8.66
N ILE A 177 13.58 5.79 -9.70
CA ILE A 177 13.41 5.21 -11.03
C ILE A 177 14.65 5.49 -11.87
N VAL A 178 15.40 4.43 -12.18
CA VAL A 178 16.58 4.51 -13.04
C VAL A 178 16.15 4.26 -14.48
N ASP A 179 16.49 5.15 -15.41
CA ASP A 179 16.15 4.95 -16.81
C ASP A 179 17.03 3.85 -17.44
N VAL A 180 16.35 2.91 -18.10
CA VAL A 180 16.97 1.83 -18.88
C VAL A 180 16.18 1.63 -20.17
N ALA A 181 16.77 0.95 -21.16
CA ALA A 181 16.06 0.59 -22.38
C ALA A 181 14.81 -0.26 -22.09
N PRO A 182 13.78 -0.26 -22.92
CA PRO A 182 12.64 -1.17 -22.82
C PRO A 182 13.06 -2.63 -22.77
N GLY A 183 12.16 -3.50 -22.32
CA GLY A 183 12.34 -4.96 -22.34
C GLY A 183 12.70 -5.48 -23.73
N ASP A 184 13.49 -6.54 -23.76
CA ASP A 184 13.86 -7.20 -25.03
C ASP A 184 12.70 -8.10 -25.49
N ARG A 185 12.06 -7.77 -26.60
CA ARG A 185 10.95 -8.55 -27.16
C ARG A 185 11.31 -9.99 -27.52
N ARG A 186 12.60 -10.32 -27.61
CA ARG A 186 13.03 -11.72 -27.84
C ARG A 186 12.62 -12.61 -26.67
N MET A 187 12.60 -12.08 -25.44
CA MET A 187 12.15 -12.80 -24.25
C MET A 187 10.74 -13.39 -24.41
N LEU A 188 9.84 -12.74 -25.16
CA LEU A 188 8.47 -13.21 -25.40
C LEU A 188 8.39 -14.48 -26.27
N ARG A 189 9.47 -14.86 -26.93
CA ARG A 189 9.56 -16.02 -27.84
C ARG A 189 10.72 -16.91 -27.52
N ASP A 190 11.39 -16.65 -26.41
CA ASP A 190 12.49 -17.45 -25.94
C ASP A 190 11.96 -18.83 -25.51
N PRO A 191 12.54 -19.95 -26.00
CA PRO A 191 12.07 -21.30 -25.65
C PRO A 191 12.17 -21.57 -24.14
N ASP A 192 13.26 -21.14 -23.49
CA ASP A 192 13.48 -21.38 -22.07
C ASP A 192 12.50 -20.56 -21.21
N VAL A 193 12.20 -19.31 -21.61
CA VAL A 193 11.16 -18.48 -20.98
C VAL A 193 9.76 -19.09 -21.19
N THR A 194 9.48 -19.58 -22.40
CA THR A 194 8.19 -20.24 -22.69
C THR A 194 8.04 -21.52 -21.88
N GLN A 195 9.11 -22.31 -21.75
CA GLN A 195 9.13 -23.51 -20.90
C GLN A 195 8.93 -23.15 -19.43
N ALA A 196 9.58 -22.08 -18.93
CA ALA A 196 9.39 -21.58 -17.57
C ALA A 196 7.92 -21.24 -17.27
N GLY A 197 7.20 -20.74 -18.27
CA GLY A 197 5.78 -20.42 -18.15
C GLY A 197 4.90 -21.63 -17.80
N THR A 198 5.31 -22.85 -18.12
CA THR A 198 4.53 -24.07 -17.77
C THR A 198 4.52 -24.38 -16.28
N SER A 199 5.43 -23.77 -15.51
CA SER A 199 5.52 -23.92 -14.06
C SER A 199 4.86 -22.77 -13.31
N VAL A 200 4.28 -21.79 -14.00
CA VAL A 200 3.61 -20.63 -13.40
C VAL A 200 2.12 -20.88 -13.37
N LEU A 201 1.52 -20.76 -12.19
CA LEU A 201 0.12 -21.09 -11.93
C LEU A 201 -0.59 -19.90 -11.33
N LYS A 202 -1.92 -19.88 -11.48
CA LYS A 202 -2.78 -18.91 -10.86
C LYS A 202 -3.12 -19.34 -9.43
N VAL A 203 -3.05 -18.41 -8.49
CA VAL A 203 -3.49 -18.61 -7.10
C VAL A 203 -4.76 -17.82 -6.86
N ARG A 204 -5.76 -18.44 -6.25
CA ARG A 204 -7.04 -17.84 -5.91
C ARG A 204 -7.45 -18.18 -4.49
N GLY A 205 -8.34 -17.36 -3.93
CA GLY A 205 -8.97 -17.61 -2.64
C GLY A 205 -10.01 -16.55 -2.33
N THR A 206 -10.72 -16.77 -1.22
CA THR A 206 -11.57 -15.74 -0.62
C THR A 206 -11.10 -15.56 0.81
N ASN A 207 -10.75 -14.35 1.17
CA ASN A 207 -10.27 -14.08 2.52
C ASN A 207 -11.43 -13.85 3.51
N ASP A 208 -11.14 -13.88 4.81
CA ASP A 208 -12.09 -13.68 5.90
C ASP A 208 -12.85 -12.34 5.85
N CYS A 209 -12.31 -11.36 5.08
CA CYS A 209 -12.97 -10.08 4.85
C CYS A 209 -13.96 -10.11 3.67
N GLY A 210 -14.20 -11.29 3.09
CA GLY A 210 -15.15 -11.51 1.99
C GLY A 210 -14.66 -10.97 0.65
N ARG A 211 -13.36 -10.76 0.48
CA ARG A 211 -12.74 -10.33 -0.79
C ARG A 211 -12.19 -11.53 -1.53
N GLY A 212 -12.47 -11.62 -2.83
CA GLY A 212 -11.77 -12.51 -3.74
C GLY A 212 -10.31 -12.06 -3.87
N ILE A 213 -9.38 -12.99 -3.73
CA ILE A 213 -7.95 -12.78 -3.86
C ILE A 213 -7.46 -13.50 -5.12
N GLU A 214 -6.59 -12.86 -5.86
CA GLU A 214 -6.01 -13.35 -7.11
C GLU A 214 -4.54 -13.00 -7.18
N GLY A 215 -3.73 -13.98 -7.59
CA GLY A 215 -2.30 -13.81 -7.78
C GLY A 215 -1.72 -14.88 -8.69
N SER A 216 -0.42 -14.86 -8.78
CA SER A 216 0.39 -15.85 -9.47
C SER A 216 1.29 -16.57 -8.47
N GLY A 217 1.74 -17.75 -8.84
CA GLY A 217 2.77 -18.48 -8.15
C GLY A 217 3.55 -19.34 -9.14
N PHE A 218 4.62 -19.94 -8.68
CA PHE A 218 5.40 -20.86 -9.52
C PHE A 218 5.88 -22.06 -8.72
N VAL A 219 5.87 -23.21 -9.36
CA VAL A 219 6.38 -24.46 -8.78
C VAL A 219 7.91 -24.41 -8.80
N TYR A 220 8.54 -24.46 -7.62
CA TYR A 220 10.00 -24.38 -7.48
C TYR A 220 10.64 -25.65 -6.88
N ALA A 221 9.82 -26.49 -6.24
CA ALA A 221 10.18 -27.81 -5.74
C ALA A 221 8.97 -28.74 -5.88
N ASP A 222 9.16 -30.03 -5.68
CA ASP A 222 8.10 -31.04 -5.78
C ASP A 222 6.98 -30.67 -4.78
N ASP A 223 5.75 -30.51 -5.28
CA ASP A 223 4.56 -30.14 -4.54
C ASP A 223 4.68 -28.81 -3.76
N ARG A 224 5.54 -27.91 -4.22
CA ARG A 224 5.76 -26.59 -3.59
C ARG A 224 5.64 -25.46 -4.60
N LEU A 225 4.71 -24.58 -4.34
CA LEU A 225 4.48 -23.36 -5.11
C LEU A 225 4.81 -22.14 -4.25
N MET A 226 5.63 -21.24 -4.75
CA MET A 226 5.91 -19.96 -4.13
C MET A 226 4.98 -18.90 -4.67
N THR A 227 4.44 -18.07 -3.77
CA THR A 227 3.64 -16.87 -4.06
C THR A 227 3.93 -15.78 -3.04
N ASN A 228 3.21 -14.64 -3.08
CA ASN A 228 3.32 -13.64 -2.03
C ASN A 228 2.39 -13.94 -0.84
N ALA A 229 2.79 -13.47 0.34
CA ALA A 229 1.97 -13.60 1.55
C ALA A 229 0.65 -12.82 1.41
N HIS A 230 0.67 -11.61 0.82
CA HIS A 230 -0.54 -10.82 0.62
C HIS A 230 -1.57 -11.47 -0.33
N VAL A 231 -1.13 -12.40 -1.20
CA VAL A 231 -2.02 -13.17 -2.09
C VAL A 231 -2.85 -14.21 -1.32
N VAL A 232 -2.38 -14.66 -0.17
CA VAL A 232 -3.08 -15.65 0.66
C VAL A 232 -3.43 -15.15 2.06
N ALA A 233 -3.23 -13.86 2.35
CA ALA A 233 -3.50 -13.26 3.64
C ALA A 233 -4.98 -13.36 4.03
N GLY A 234 -5.29 -14.00 5.16
CA GLY A 234 -6.66 -14.26 5.63
C GLY A 234 -7.45 -15.24 4.77
N VAL A 235 -6.78 -16.06 3.95
CA VAL A 235 -7.42 -17.13 3.15
C VAL A 235 -7.20 -18.46 3.84
N ASP A 236 -8.29 -19.11 4.25
CA ASP A 236 -8.24 -20.43 4.91
C ASP A 236 -7.99 -21.56 3.89
N ASP A 237 -8.65 -21.50 2.75
CA ASP A 237 -8.61 -22.54 1.70
C ASP A 237 -8.09 -21.93 0.38
N PRO A 238 -6.78 -21.66 0.24
CA PRO A 238 -6.22 -21.19 -1.01
C PRO A 238 -6.28 -22.28 -2.08
N GLN A 239 -6.48 -21.88 -3.34
CA GLN A 239 -6.54 -22.78 -4.47
C GLN A 239 -5.49 -22.42 -5.52
N VAL A 240 -4.90 -23.43 -6.11
CA VAL A 240 -4.00 -23.34 -7.27
C VAL A 240 -4.74 -23.82 -8.51
N VAL A 241 -4.73 -23.05 -9.58
CA VAL A 241 -5.43 -23.40 -10.82
C VAL A 241 -4.46 -24.12 -11.75
N VAL A 242 -4.73 -25.41 -12.01
CA VAL A 242 -3.98 -26.29 -12.90
C VAL A 242 -4.83 -26.57 -14.15
N GLY A 243 -4.49 -25.95 -15.26
CA GLY A 243 -5.32 -26.00 -16.47
C GLY A 243 -6.68 -25.30 -16.24
N ASP A 244 -7.77 -26.06 -16.26
CA ASP A 244 -9.13 -25.56 -15.99
C ASP A 244 -9.62 -25.95 -14.59
N ASP A 245 -8.88 -26.76 -13.85
CA ASP A 245 -9.25 -27.28 -12.54
C ASP A 245 -8.62 -26.45 -11.41
N ALA A 246 -9.32 -26.31 -10.29
CA ALA A 246 -8.83 -25.67 -9.09
C ALA A 246 -8.48 -26.74 -8.06
N GLU A 247 -7.22 -26.82 -7.67
CA GLU A 247 -6.67 -27.74 -6.69
C GLU A 247 -6.57 -27.05 -5.33
N ASP A 248 -7.03 -27.72 -4.29
CA ASP A 248 -6.89 -27.20 -2.93
C ASP A 248 -5.42 -27.23 -2.49
N ALA A 249 -4.98 -26.18 -1.84
CA ALA A 249 -3.61 -26.03 -1.40
C ALA A 249 -3.55 -25.64 0.08
N LYS A 250 -2.43 -25.94 0.73
CA LYS A 250 -2.15 -25.56 2.14
C LYS A 250 -0.97 -24.61 2.19
N VAL A 251 -1.08 -23.58 3.00
CA VAL A 251 0.07 -22.70 3.30
C VAL A 251 1.00 -23.41 4.28
N VAL A 252 2.22 -23.72 3.86
CA VAL A 252 3.24 -24.39 4.69
C VAL A 252 4.36 -23.48 5.14
N PHE A 253 4.49 -22.32 4.51
CA PHE A 253 5.36 -21.21 4.92
C PHE A 253 4.64 -19.88 4.71
N TYR A 254 4.76 -18.98 5.66
CA TYR A 254 4.14 -17.66 5.61
C TYR A 254 5.01 -16.64 6.32
N ASP A 255 5.37 -15.57 5.61
CA ASP A 255 6.18 -14.47 6.12
C ASP A 255 5.58 -13.14 5.64
N SER A 256 4.85 -12.47 6.53
CA SER A 256 4.21 -11.17 6.29
C SER A 256 5.22 -10.03 6.12
N ASP A 257 6.40 -10.15 6.75
CA ASP A 257 7.47 -9.17 6.66
C ASP A 257 8.17 -9.23 5.29
N LEU A 258 8.50 -10.41 4.83
CA LEU A 258 9.12 -10.63 3.53
C LEU A 258 8.11 -10.54 2.37
N ASP A 259 6.84 -10.76 2.65
CA ASP A 259 5.76 -10.91 1.67
C ASP A 259 5.94 -12.16 0.80
N ILE A 260 6.24 -13.31 1.42
CA ILE A 260 6.36 -14.61 0.76
C ILE A 260 5.51 -15.65 1.47
N ALA A 261 4.85 -16.49 0.68
CA ALA A 261 4.19 -17.71 1.13
C ALA A 261 4.58 -18.88 0.24
N VAL A 262 4.58 -20.08 0.82
CA VAL A 262 4.73 -21.34 0.10
C VAL A 262 3.49 -22.18 0.32
N LEU A 263 2.91 -22.65 -0.78
CA LEU A 263 1.78 -23.55 -0.81
C LEU A 263 2.23 -24.99 -1.11
N GLU A 264 1.65 -25.93 -0.39
CA GLU A 264 1.71 -27.35 -0.68
C GLU A 264 0.44 -27.74 -1.44
N PHE A 265 0.59 -28.40 -2.59
CA PHE A 265 -0.50 -28.95 -3.41
C PHE A 265 0.04 -30.10 -4.25
N ASP A 266 -0.83 -30.90 -4.85
CA ASP A 266 -0.43 -31.98 -5.76
C ASP A 266 0.00 -31.38 -7.10
N SER A 267 1.30 -31.29 -7.33
CA SER A 267 1.85 -30.70 -8.57
C SER A 267 1.99 -31.69 -9.72
N ASP A 268 1.74 -32.98 -9.47
CA ASP A 268 1.82 -34.06 -10.48
C ASP A 268 3.06 -33.97 -11.39
N SER A 269 2.84 -33.59 -12.66
CA SER A 269 3.87 -33.52 -13.70
C SER A 269 4.31 -32.10 -14.03
N ILE A 270 3.96 -31.10 -13.22
CA ILE A 270 4.37 -29.70 -13.46
C ILE A 270 5.87 -29.57 -13.19
N PRO A 271 6.66 -29.09 -14.16
CA PRO A 271 8.10 -28.96 -13.98
C PRO A 271 8.44 -27.89 -12.93
N THR A 272 9.52 -28.11 -12.19
CA THR A 272 10.02 -27.14 -11.22
C THR A 272 10.89 -26.07 -11.90
N LEU A 273 10.75 -24.81 -11.46
CA LEU A 273 11.57 -23.69 -11.89
C LEU A 273 12.77 -23.49 -10.96
N PRO A 274 14.00 -23.62 -11.48
CA PRO A 274 15.18 -23.38 -10.66
C PRO A 274 15.40 -21.89 -10.43
N PHE A 275 15.86 -21.53 -9.24
CA PHE A 275 16.38 -20.18 -8.97
C PHE A 275 17.74 -19.97 -9.64
N SER A 276 18.03 -18.71 -10.00
CA SER A 276 19.36 -18.29 -10.41
C SER A 276 20.39 -18.56 -9.30
N SER A 277 21.64 -18.83 -9.69
CA SER A 277 22.72 -19.03 -8.73
C SER A 277 23.04 -17.74 -7.97
N VAL A 278 23.46 -17.87 -6.71
CA VAL A 278 23.99 -16.75 -5.91
C VAL A 278 25.20 -16.09 -6.58
N ASP A 279 26.00 -16.89 -7.28
CA ASP A 279 27.20 -16.40 -7.98
C ASP A 279 26.90 -15.69 -9.31
N ASP A 280 25.68 -15.85 -9.83
CA ASP A 280 25.22 -15.22 -11.08
C ASP A 280 23.86 -14.55 -10.93
N PRO A 281 23.77 -13.51 -10.07
CA PRO A 281 22.53 -12.74 -9.90
C PRO A 281 22.27 -11.86 -11.12
N ALA A 282 21.00 -11.56 -11.38
CA ALA A 282 20.64 -10.59 -12.40
C ALA A 282 21.24 -9.20 -12.10
N ARG A 283 21.67 -8.52 -13.13
CA ARG A 283 22.37 -7.22 -13.06
C ARG A 283 21.53 -6.10 -13.66
N PRO A 284 21.78 -4.84 -13.28
CA PRO A 284 21.16 -3.71 -13.97
C PRO A 284 21.37 -3.79 -15.49
N LYS A 285 20.28 -3.58 -16.23
CA LYS A 285 20.15 -3.67 -17.69
C LYS A 285 19.99 -5.08 -18.26
N ASP A 286 20.04 -6.14 -17.48
CA ASP A 286 19.74 -7.46 -17.97
C ASP A 286 18.28 -7.56 -18.44
N PRO A 287 18.01 -8.22 -19.57
CA PRO A 287 16.66 -8.51 -20.01
C PRO A 287 16.05 -9.59 -19.11
N ILE A 288 14.77 -9.44 -18.79
CA ILE A 288 13.99 -10.41 -18.04
C ILE A 288 12.62 -10.60 -18.68
N ALA A 289 11.94 -11.69 -18.34
CA ALA A 289 10.51 -11.86 -18.59
C ALA A 289 9.76 -11.88 -17.26
N ILE A 290 8.59 -11.25 -17.22
CA ILE A 290 7.64 -11.23 -16.10
C ILE A 290 6.56 -12.23 -16.48
N LEU A 291 6.35 -13.26 -15.66
CA LEU A 291 5.40 -14.34 -15.94
C LEU A 291 4.28 -14.29 -14.90
N GLY A 292 3.02 -14.45 -15.32
CA GLY A 292 1.90 -14.48 -14.39
C GLY A 292 0.52 -14.38 -15.05
N TYR A 293 -0.48 -14.11 -14.21
CA TYR A 293 -1.89 -14.04 -14.58
C TYR A 293 -2.48 -12.67 -14.24
N PRO A 294 -2.14 -11.62 -15.01
CA PRO A 294 -2.58 -10.27 -14.69
C PRO A 294 -4.10 -10.13 -14.79
N GLN A 295 -4.72 -9.47 -13.79
CA GLN A 295 -6.14 -9.12 -13.76
C GLN A 295 -7.08 -10.32 -13.88
N ASP A 296 -6.74 -11.43 -13.22
CA ASP A 296 -7.42 -12.73 -13.34
C ASP A 296 -7.56 -13.24 -14.79
N GLY A 297 -6.77 -12.66 -15.68
CA GLY A 297 -6.75 -12.98 -17.11
C GLY A 297 -6.06 -14.32 -17.41
N PRO A 298 -5.83 -14.61 -18.69
CA PRO A 298 -5.00 -15.74 -19.12
C PRO A 298 -3.54 -15.52 -18.72
N PHE A 299 -2.74 -16.60 -18.78
CA PHE A 299 -1.30 -16.52 -18.64
C PHE A 299 -0.70 -15.50 -19.61
N ASP A 300 0.22 -14.69 -19.12
CA ASP A 300 0.87 -13.61 -19.86
C ASP A 300 2.38 -13.61 -19.62
N ILE A 301 3.12 -13.26 -20.64
CA ILE A 301 4.57 -13.06 -20.61
C ILE A 301 4.83 -11.61 -21.02
N GLU A 302 5.33 -10.80 -20.10
CA GLU A 302 5.74 -9.43 -20.39
C GLU A 302 7.25 -9.31 -20.42
N SER A 303 7.81 -8.62 -21.41
CA SER A 303 9.24 -8.37 -21.49
C SER A 303 9.66 -7.21 -20.60
N GLY A 304 10.68 -7.41 -19.81
CA GLY A 304 11.19 -6.40 -18.89
C GLY A 304 12.70 -6.23 -18.93
N ARG A 305 13.19 -5.32 -18.10
CA ARG A 305 14.62 -5.06 -17.89
C ARG A 305 14.88 -4.64 -16.47
N ILE A 306 15.93 -5.18 -15.85
CA ILE A 306 16.36 -4.74 -14.52
C ILE A 306 16.81 -3.28 -14.59
N ARG A 307 16.20 -2.41 -13.78
CA ARG A 307 16.62 -1.00 -13.60
C ARG A 307 17.75 -0.89 -12.61
N ALA A 308 17.54 -1.46 -11.43
CA ALA A 308 18.52 -1.45 -10.33
C ALA A 308 18.21 -2.57 -9.33
N LYS A 309 19.25 -3.05 -8.66
CA LYS A 309 19.14 -3.76 -7.39
C LYS A 309 19.23 -2.72 -6.27
N GLN A 310 18.31 -2.75 -5.33
CA GLN A 310 18.23 -1.75 -4.27
C GLN A 310 17.65 -2.35 -2.99
N THR A 311 17.96 -1.72 -1.88
CA THR A 311 17.35 -2.02 -0.59
C THR A 311 16.22 -1.03 -0.36
N LEU A 312 15.01 -1.54 -0.15
CA LEU A 312 13.83 -0.74 0.19
C LEU A 312 13.47 -0.91 1.66
N ARG A 313 13.12 0.20 2.29
CA ARG A 313 12.41 0.19 3.54
C ARG A 313 10.93 0.37 3.24
N SER A 314 10.15 -0.65 3.57
CA SER A 314 8.72 -0.71 3.27
C SER A 314 7.94 -1.19 4.50
N PRO A 315 6.65 -0.88 4.61
CA PRO A 315 5.79 -1.57 5.56
C PRO A 315 5.76 -3.08 5.27
N ASP A 316 5.38 -3.88 6.28
CA ASP A 316 4.90 -5.23 6.04
C ASP A 316 3.57 -5.22 5.26
N ILE A 317 2.99 -6.38 4.97
CA ILE A 317 1.73 -6.45 4.20
C ILE A 317 0.52 -5.90 4.94
N TYR A 318 0.60 -5.73 6.27
CA TYR A 318 -0.46 -5.17 7.12
C TYR A 318 -0.31 -3.67 7.36
N GLY A 319 0.82 -3.08 6.95
CA GLY A 319 1.13 -1.67 7.22
C GLY A 319 1.74 -1.44 8.60
N ASP A 320 2.03 -2.49 9.36
CA ASP A 320 2.59 -2.46 10.69
C ASP A 320 4.12 -2.61 10.64
N GLY A 321 4.85 -1.62 11.07
CA GLY A 321 6.30 -1.71 11.12
C GLY A 321 7.01 -1.23 9.85
N ALA A 322 8.32 -1.52 9.77
CA ALA A 322 9.16 -1.20 8.62
C ALA A 322 10.17 -2.32 8.41
N VAL A 323 10.10 -2.94 7.28
CA VAL A 323 10.92 -4.07 6.85
C VAL A 323 11.92 -3.61 5.80
N ILE A 324 13.11 -4.18 5.84
CA ILE A 324 14.15 -3.95 4.83
C ILE A 324 14.15 -5.12 3.87
N ARG A 325 13.85 -4.85 2.60
CA ARG A 325 13.81 -5.86 1.53
C ARG A 325 14.84 -5.54 0.45
N GLU A 326 15.54 -6.54 -0.02
CA GLU A 326 16.38 -6.44 -1.19
C GLU A 326 15.56 -6.74 -2.45
N VAL A 327 15.50 -5.78 -3.36
CA VAL A 327 14.59 -5.86 -4.51
C VAL A 327 15.28 -5.43 -5.81
N TYR A 328 14.74 -5.93 -6.91
CA TYR A 328 14.93 -5.32 -8.21
C TYR A 328 13.81 -4.32 -8.49
N SER A 329 14.14 -3.09 -8.88
CA SER A 329 13.25 -2.27 -9.68
C SER A 329 13.41 -2.68 -11.14
N ILE A 330 12.30 -2.90 -11.83
CA ILE A 330 12.28 -3.42 -13.20
C ILE A 330 11.52 -2.45 -14.10
N ARG A 331 11.98 -2.29 -15.34
CA ARG A 331 11.18 -1.69 -16.39
C ARG A 331 10.38 -2.79 -17.07
N GLY A 332 9.07 -2.73 -16.94
CA GLY A 332 8.11 -3.69 -17.47
C GLY A 332 6.75 -3.45 -16.84
N LEU A 333 5.69 -3.78 -17.55
CA LEU A 333 4.32 -3.59 -17.10
C LEU A 333 3.95 -4.65 -16.06
N VAL A 334 3.88 -4.24 -14.79
CA VAL A 334 3.39 -5.07 -13.68
C VAL A 334 1.96 -4.65 -13.35
N ARG A 335 1.04 -5.62 -13.37
CA ARG A 335 -0.40 -5.44 -13.14
C ARG A 335 -0.85 -6.26 -11.93
N PRO A 336 -1.97 -5.90 -11.28
CA PRO A 336 -2.62 -6.77 -10.30
C PRO A 336 -2.75 -8.20 -10.85
N GLY A 337 -2.51 -9.21 -10.02
CA GLY A 337 -2.44 -10.62 -10.44
C GLY A 337 -1.05 -11.10 -10.86
N ASN A 338 -0.08 -10.22 -11.16
CA ASN A 338 1.33 -10.61 -11.32
C ASN A 338 2.04 -10.89 -9.98
N SER A 339 1.45 -10.48 -8.84
CA SER A 339 1.99 -10.75 -7.49
C SER A 339 2.23 -12.23 -7.27
N GLY A 340 3.41 -12.58 -6.75
CA GLY A 340 3.86 -13.96 -6.54
C GLY A 340 4.42 -14.64 -7.80
N GLY A 341 4.21 -14.05 -8.98
CA GLY A 341 4.78 -14.54 -10.22
C GLY A 341 6.29 -14.30 -10.31
N PRO A 342 7.05 -15.19 -11.01
CA PRO A 342 8.48 -15.04 -11.15
C PRO A 342 8.85 -14.00 -12.20
N ILE A 343 10.00 -13.34 -11.99
CA ILE A 343 10.76 -12.76 -13.09
C ILE A 343 11.88 -13.74 -13.45
N VAL A 344 12.03 -14.04 -14.72
CA VAL A 344 13.01 -15.03 -15.20
C VAL A 344 14.03 -14.41 -16.16
N SER A 345 15.24 -14.95 -16.13
CA SER A 345 16.30 -14.66 -17.09
C SER A 345 16.05 -15.38 -18.43
N SER A 346 16.88 -15.12 -19.44
CA SER A 346 16.79 -15.76 -20.77
C SER A 346 17.09 -17.27 -20.76
N ASP A 347 17.66 -17.82 -19.70
CA ASP A 347 17.85 -19.25 -19.49
C ASP A 347 16.75 -19.89 -18.62
N GLY A 348 15.61 -19.19 -18.47
CA GLY A 348 14.42 -19.68 -17.77
C GLY A 348 14.53 -19.78 -16.26
N LYS A 349 15.58 -19.23 -15.64
CA LYS A 349 15.76 -19.28 -14.17
C LYS A 349 15.10 -18.11 -13.47
N VAL A 350 14.54 -18.38 -12.28
CA VAL A 350 13.95 -17.37 -11.44
C VAL A 350 15.03 -16.45 -10.88
N VAL A 351 14.96 -15.16 -11.20
CA VAL A 351 15.85 -14.13 -10.66
C VAL A 351 15.17 -13.29 -9.57
N GLY A 352 13.85 -13.38 -9.45
CA GLY A 352 13.08 -12.72 -8.39
C GLY A 352 11.60 -13.01 -8.45
N VAL A 353 10.86 -12.51 -7.46
CA VAL A 353 9.41 -12.68 -7.28
C VAL A 353 8.73 -11.33 -7.28
N VAL A 354 7.77 -11.12 -8.19
CA VAL A 354 7.02 -9.87 -8.30
C VAL A 354 6.16 -9.68 -7.05
N PHE A 355 6.21 -8.51 -6.44
CA PHE A 355 5.37 -8.20 -5.27
C PHE A 355 4.68 -6.84 -5.33
N ALA A 356 5.13 -5.91 -6.17
CA ALA A 356 4.56 -4.59 -6.25
C ALA A 356 4.75 -3.91 -7.61
N ALA A 357 3.91 -2.92 -7.89
CA ALA A 357 4.02 -2.02 -9.03
C ALA A 357 4.17 -0.57 -8.54
N SER A 358 4.93 0.24 -9.30
CA SER A 358 5.08 1.67 -9.01
C SER A 358 3.74 2.39 -9.06
N VAL A 359 3.57 3.38 -8.18
CA VAL A 359 2.42 4.30 -8.20
C VAL A 359 2.74 5.62 -8.90
N THR A 360 4.01 5.84 -9.29
CA THR A 360 4.48 7.08 -9.94
C THR A 360 4.94 6.86 -11.38
N ASP A 361 5.11 5.60 -11.82
CA ASP A 361 5.58 5.24 -13.16
C ASP A 361 4.96 3.90 -13.60
N ASP A 362 4.13 3.92 -14.64
CA ASP A 362 3.38 2.75 -15.10
C ASP A 362 4.26 1.62 -15.67
N ASP A 363 5.48 1.97 -16.12
CA ASP A 363 6.47 1.04 -16.66
C ASP A 363 7.44 0.50 -15.57
N THR A 364 7.14 0.72 -14.29
CA THR A 364 8.02 0.27 -13.20
C THR A 364 7.31 -0.70 -12.28
N GLY A 365 7.93 -1.88 -12.08
CA GLY A 365 7.55 -2.87 -11.08
C GLY A 365 8.70 -3.15 -10.12
N TYR A 366 8.39 -3.93 -9.08
CA TYR A 366 9.34 -4.37 -8.06
C TYR A 366 9.23 -5.87 -7.85
N ALA A 367 10.40 -6.52 -7.75
CA ALA A 367 10.50 -7.94 -7.46
C ALA A 367 11.51 -8.16 -6.33
N LEU A 368 11.18 -9.00 -5.37
CA LEU A 368 12.15 -9.53 -4.39
C LEU A 368 13.24 -10.27 -5.15
N THR A 369 14.50 -10.11 -4.76
CA THR A 369 15.59 -10.86 -5.42
C THR A 369 15.51 -12.34 -5.09
N ALA A 370 16.01 -13.20 -5.99
CA ALA A 370 16.11 -14.64 -5.72
C ALA A 370 16.89 -14.94 -4.43
N ASP A 371 17.93 -14.13 -4.13
CA ASP A 371 18.71 -14.27 -2.90
C ASP A 371 17.88 -13.93 -1.65
N GLN A 372 17.02 -12.91 -1.73
CA GLN A 372 16.17 -12.50 -0.62
C GLN A 372 15.14 -13.56 -0.23
N VAL A 373 14.64 -14.34 -1.20
CA VAL A 373 13.60 -15.35 -0.96
C VAL A 373 14.14 -16.76 -0.78
N ARG A 374 15.45 -16.95 -0.86
CA ARG A 374 16.10 -18.28 -0.83
C ARG A 374 15.85 -19.03 0.45
N ASP A 375 16.03 -18.38 1.61
CA ASP A 375 15.81 -19.00 2.91
C ASP A 375 14.35 -19.43 3.09
N ALA A 376 13.41 -18.61 2.63
CA ALA A 376 11.97 -18.92 2.59
C ALA A 376 11.66 -20.11 1.67
N ALA A 377 12.34 -20.19 0.50
CA ALA A 377 12.21 -21.30 -0.41
C ALA A 377 12.74 -22.62 0.23
N ASP A 378 13.90 -22.56 0.87
CA ASP A 378 14.50 -23.73 1.53
C ASP A 378 13.66 -24.20 2.71
N GLU A 379 13.14 -23.31 3.57
CA GLU A 379 12.25 -23.65 4.68
C GLU A 379 10.92 -24.21 4.16
N GLY A 380 10.30 -23.54 3.19
CA GLY A 380 9.03 -23.96 2.60
C GLY A 380 9.09 -25.30 1.87
N ALA A 381 10.23 -25.63 1.24
CA ALA A 381 10.44 -26.93 0.58
C ALA A 381 10.41 -28.11 1.55
N HIS A 382 10.78 -27.90 2.82
CA HIS A 382 10.86 -28.95 3.83
C HIS A 382 9.73 -28.89 4.87
N SER A 383 8.89 -27.87 4.84
CA SER A 383 7.78 -27.72 5.78
C SER A 383 6.58 -28.56 5.36
N GLU A 384 6.02 -29.31 6.33
CA GLU A 384 4.78 -30.08 6.17
C GLU A 384 3.66 -29.53 7.06
N THR A 385 3.98 -28.57 7.92
CA THR A 385 3.04 -28.02 8.90
C THR A 385 2.31 -26.84 8.30
N GLU A 386 0.99 -26.92 8.29
CA GLU A 386 0.14 -25.80 7.89
C GLU A 386 0.36 -24.57 8.77
N ARG A 387 0.46 -23.43 8.15
CA ARG A 387 0.66 -22.12 8.78
C ARG A 387 -0.59 -21.28 8.65
N SER A 388 -0.90 -20.53 9.69
CA SER A 388 -1.94 -19.51 9.62
C SER A 388 -1.55 -18.40 8.64
N THR A 389 -2.52 -17.94 7.88
CA THR A 389 -2.40 -16.79 6.97
C THR A 389 -2.71 -15.46 7.66
N GLU A 390 -2.83 -15.49 9.00
CA GLU A 390 -3.13 -14.34 9.86
C GLU A 390 -4.44 -13.64 9.47
N GLY A 391 -4.45 -12.31 9.37
CA GLY A 391 -5.61 -11.53 8.96
C GLY A 391 -5.52 -11.07 7.51
N CYS A 392 -6.57 -10.39 7.04
CA CYS A 392 -6.57 -9.85 5.67
C CYS A 392 -5.52 -8.75 5.51
N ALA A 393 -4.69 -8.83 4.48
CA ALA A 393 -3.86 -7.72 4.04
C ALA A 393 -4.74 -6.60 3.44
N GLY A 394 -4.39 -5.35 3.73
CA GLY A 394 -5.19 -4.14 3.52
C GLY A 394 -5.52 -3.72 2.11
#